data_f689d8b3e333e82dccee9ba76ef2a18f
#
_entry.id   f689d8b3e333e82dccee9ba76ef2a18f
#
_cell.length_a   1.000
_cell.length_b   1.000
_cell.length_c   1.000
_cell.angle_alpha   90.00
_cell.angle_beta   90.00
_cell.angle_gamma   90.00
#
_symmetry.space_group_name_H-M   'P 1'
#
loop_
_entity.id
_entity.type
_entity.pdbx_description
1 polymer ?
#
loop_
_entity_poly.entity_id
_entity_poly.type
_entity_poly.pdbx_seq_one_letter_code
_entity_poly.pdbx_strand_id
1 'polypeptide(L)'
;YITLSGYRRNAIGYLKASPNGQKLAIAHSQNGTQTGETTNDGSVYLYDFDKNTGIVSNPVALINSVNAYGIEFSAETKKLYASIRESNVNSIAQFDLENANIPGSILNISNTTATGALQLGPDKKIYFTNSATIHLSVINNPEETGSLAGFVMNAITLSSGLATLGLPPFITSVFYPSFQVANTCFGDTTTFTMPASLTNQAYTSIEWNFGDASPVSNAVAPTHVYAAPGDYPVSVTVVINGNAVTNSETITIYEVPVANPVGNLQLCDSDSDGLTQINLQQQTGSILGTQSPTVFEVPYFLSPAD
;
A
#
# COMPACT_ATOMS: atom_id res chain seq x y z
N TYR A 1 9.42 -16.71 3.38
CA TYR A 1 9.00 -16.94 4.78
C TYR A 1 9.46 -15.76 5.61
N ILE A 2 8.52 -14.95 6.15
CA ILE A 2 8.85 -13.95 7.16
C ILE A 2 8.97 -14.69 8.47
N THR A 3 10.19 -14.89 8.94
CA THR A 3 10.42 -15.45 10.27
C THR A 3 10.19 -14.33 11.27
N LEU A 4 9.02 -14.28 11.87
CA LEU A 4 8.75 -13.47 13.05
C LEU A 4 9.51 -14.14 14.23
N SER A 5 10.81 -13.89 14.31
CA SER A 5 11.64 -14.44 15.38
C SER A 5 11.26 -13.77 16.70
N GLY A 6 10.88 -14.57 17.68
CA GLY A 6 10.63 -14.11 19.06
C GLY A 6 9.17 -14.19 19.54
N TYR A 7 8.18 -14.26 18.67
CA TYR A 7 6.75 -14.16 19.05
C TYR A 7 6.08 -15.54 19.17
N ARG A 8 6.56 -16.38 20.04
CA ARG A 8 6.01 -17.74 20.20
C ARG A 8 4.61 -17.79 20.83
N ARG A 9 4.00 -16.65 21.24
CA ARG A 9 2.79 -16.64 22.07
C ARG A 9 1.79 -15.53 21.77
N ASN A 10 2.00 -14.70 20.75
CA ASN A 10 1.10 -13.60 20.41
C ASN A 10 0.07 -14.01 19.37
N ALA A 11 -0.98 -14.70 19.81
CA ALA A 11 -2.12 -15.02 18.95
C ALA A 11 -3.19 -13.90 18.93
N ILE A 12 -2.99 -12.81 19.69
CA ILE A 12 -3.96 -11.72 19.82
C ILE A 12 -3.43 -10.49 19.11
N GLY A 13 -4.25 -9.91 18.22
CA GLY A 13 -3.96 -8.73 17.46
C GLY A 13 -4.69 -8.72 16.11
N TYR A 14 -4.43 -7.73 15.32
CA TYR A 14 -5.02 -7.58 14.00
C TYR A 14 -3.95 -7.53 12.90
N LEU A 15 -4.28 -8.14 11.77
CA LEU A 15 -3.58 -8.00 10.50
C LEU A 15 -4.52 -7.29 9.53
N LYS A 16 -4.05 -6.19 8.92
CA LYS A 16 -4.82 -5.42 7.93
C LYS A 16 -4.01 -5.18 6.67
N ALA A 17 -4.66 -5.32 5.53
CA ALA A 17 -4.16 -4.80 4.27
C ALA A 17 -4.64 -3.35 4.08
N SER A 18 -3.78 -2.53 3.50
CA SER A 18 -4.15 -1.17 3.13
C SER A 18 -5.21 -1.15 2.04
N PRO A 19 -6.07 -0.11 1.96
CA PRO A 19 -7.09 0.01 0.93
C PRO A 19 -6.53 -0.05 -0.50
N ASN A 20 -5.35 0.50 -0.76
CA ASN A 20 -4.67 0.42 -2.06
C ASN A 20 -3.98 -0.93 -2.34
N GLY A 21 -3.92 -1.84 -1.36
CA GLY A 21 -3.32 -3.17 -1.50
C GLY A 21 -1.79 -3.19 -1.57
N GLN A 22 -1.11 -2.11 -1.18
CA GLN A 22 0.35 -1.99 -1.26
C GLN A 22 1.07 -2.19 0.08
N LYS A 23 0.33 -2.19 1.19
CA LYS A 23 0.88 -2.35 2.53
C LYS A 23 0.12 -3.41 3.32
N LEU A 24 0.83 -4.06 4.25
CA LEU A 24 0.25 -4.85 5.33
C LEU A 24 0.70 -4.26 6.65
N ALA A 25 -0.19 -4.20 7.62
CA ALA A 25 0.16 -3.82 8.99
C ALA A 25 -0.32 -4.88 9.97
N ILE A 26 0.47 -5.13 10.99
CA ILE A 26 0.15 -6.08 12.05
C ILE A 26 0.33 -5.44 13.41
N ALA A 27 -0.65 -5.63 14.28
CA ALA A 27 -0.56 -5.34 15.70
C ALA A 27 -0.40 -6.66 16.46
N HIS A 28 0.58 -6.73 17.35
CA HIS A 28 0.79 -7.83 18.26
C HIS A 28 0.50 -7.37 19.68
N SER A 29 -0.46 -8.02 20.32
CA SER A 29 -0.73 -7.84 21.74
C SER A 29 0.16 -8.77 22.55
N GLN A 30 0.65 -8.30 23.67
CA GLN A 30 1.29 -9.17 24.66
C GLN A 30 0.26 -10.15 25.22
N ASN A 31 0.53 -11.42 25.07
CA ASN A 31 -0.30 -12.45 25.70
C ASN A 31 0.23 -12.76 27.10
N GLY A 32 -0.59 -12.44 28.10
CA GLY A 32 -0.49 -12.65 29.52
C GLY A 32 0.59 -13.58 30.05
N THR A 33 1.16 -13.16 31.13
CA THR A 33 2.01 -13.85 32.11
C THR A 33 1.89 -15.38 32.08
N GLN A 34 2.85 -16.04 31.44
CA GLN A 34 3.36 -17.24 32.04
C GLN A 34 4.45 -16.82 33.00
N THR A 35 4.31 -17.32 34.21
CA THR A 35 5.15 -17.11 35.38
C THR A 35 6.61 -16.77 35.03
N GLY A 36 7.01 -15.52 35.21
CA GLY A 36 8.38 -15.09 35.32
C GLY A 36 8.95 -14.17 34.21
N GLU A 37 8.25 -13.89 33.11
CA GLU A 37 8.74 -12.99 32.09
C GLU A 37 7.90 -11.70 32.06
N THR A 38 8.54 -10.59 32.41
CA THR A 38 7.94 -9.24 32.51
C THR A 38 8.21 -8.41 31.24
N THR A 39 8.41 -9.06 30.07
CA THR A 39 8.72 -8.34 28.85
C THR A 39 7.45 -8.00 28.07
N ASN A 40 7.23 -6.72 27.82
CA ASN A 40 6.25 -6.23 26.87
C ASN A 40 6.75 -6.56 25.45
N ASP A 41 6.34 -7.71 24.91
CA ASP A 41 6.82 -8.20 23.61
C ASP A 41 5.91 -7.79 22.44
N GLY A 42 4.84 -7.04 22.71
CA GLY A 42 3.93 -6.56 21.69
C GLY A 42 4.53 -5.48 20.82
N SER A 43 4.00 -5.31 19.63
CA SER A 43 4.56 -4.40 18.64
C SER A 43 3.55 -4.08 17.54
N VAL A 44 3.86 -3.05 16.76
CA VAL A 44 3.21 -2.75 15.48
C VAL A 44 4.26 -2.77 14.38
N TYR A 45 3.99 -3.55 13.34
CA TYR A 45 4.83 -3.62 12.14
C TYR A 45 4.07 -3.23 10.89
N LEU A 46 4.79 -2.62 9.97
CA LEU A 46 4.36 -2.30 8.61
C LEU A 46 5.24 -3.05 7.62
N TYR A 47 4.63 -3.53 6.54
CA TYR A 47 5.29 -4.24 5.43
C TYR A 47 4.85 -3.66 4.10
N ASP A 48 5.69 -3.77 3.10
CA ASP A 48 5.26 -3.66 1.71
C ASP A 48 4.56 -4.94 1.28
N PHE A 49 3.51 -4.78 0.49
CA PHE A 49 2.71 -5.88 -0.03
C PHE A 49 2.48 -5.70 -1.53
N ASP A 50 2.81 -6.72 -2.29
CA ASP A 50 2.46 -6.79 -3.69
C ASP A 50 1.18 -7.63 -3.86
N LYS A 51 0.08 -6.95 -4.13
CA LYS A 51 -1.25 -7.58 -4.31
C LYS A 51 -1.31 -8.56 -5.49
N ASN A 52 -0.41 -8.44 -6.49
CA ASN A 52 -0.40 -9.28 -7.68
C ASN A 52 0.35 -10.61 -7.45
N THR A 53 1.44 -10.55 -6.70
CA THR A 53 2.29 -11.72 -6.41
C THR A 53 2.07 -12.31 -5.03
N GLY A 54 1.42 -11.56 -4.11
CA GLY A 54 1.28 -11.92 -2.71
C GLY A 54 2.57 -11.78 -1.90
N ILE A 55 3.62 -11.17 -2.47
CA ILE A 55 4.90 -11.00 -1.79
C ILE A 55 4.77 -9.93 -0.71
N VAL A 56 5.26 -10.27 0.49
CA VAL A 56 5.40 -9.36 1.63
C VAL A 56 6.89 -9.10 1.85
N SER A 57 7.28 -7.83 1.94
CA SER A 57 8.68 -7.40 2.02
C SER A 57 8.86 -6.18 2.94
N ASN A 58 10.09 -5.73 3.12
CA ASN A 58 10.48 -4.50 3.80
C ASN A 58 9.81 -4.31 5.18
N PRO A 59 10.07 -5.20 6.17
CA PRO A 59 9.50 -5.06 7.50
C PRO A 59 10.01 -3.80 8.20
N VAL A 60 9.11 -2.95 8.67
CA VAL A 60 9.39 -1.75 9.45
C VAL A 60 8.72 -1.88 10.81
N ALA A 61 9.49 -1.90 11.89
CA ALA A 61 8.95 -1.81 13.24
C ALA A 61 8.52 -0.36 13.51
N LEU A 62 7.23 -0.13 13.67
CA LEU A 62 6.68 1.21 13.95
C LEU A 62 6.79 1.53 15.44
N ILE A 63 6.49 0.57 16.30
CA ILE A 63 6.66 0.68 17.74
C ILE A 63 6.83 -0.73 18.33
N ASN A 64 7.69 -0.86 19.34
CA ASN A 64 7.98 -2.10 20.06
C ASN A 64 7.70 -1.94 21.55
N SER A 65 7.64 -3.07 22.25
CA SER A 65 7.44 -3.13 23.71
C SER A 65 6.13 -2.50 24.17
N VAL A 66 5.08 -2.63 23.37
CA VAL A 66 3.72 -2.14 23.63
C VAL A 66 2.71 -3.28 23.54
N ASN A 67 1.56 -3.09 24.16
CA ASN A 67 0.43 -4.00 23.99
C ASN A 67 -0.52 -3.41 22.93
N ALA A 68 -0.30 -3.77 21.66
CA ALA A 68 -1.10 -3.29 20.54
C ALA A 68 -2.20 -4.31 20.19
N TYR A 69 -3.40 -3.84 19.86
CA TYR A 69 -4.52 -4.71 19.53
C TYR A 69 -5.15 -4.37 18.18
N GLY A 70 -5.93 -3.29 18.11
CA GLY A 70 -6.57 -2.84 16.87
C GLY A 70 -5.58 -2.12 15.97
N ILE A 71 -5.70 -2.32 14.67
CA ILE A 71 -4.95 -1.60 13.66
C ILE A 71 -5.86 -1.32 12.47
N GLU A 72 -5.74 -0.13 11.86
CA GLU A 72 -6.50 0.23 10.66
C GLU A 72 -5.80 1.31 9.86
N PHE A 73 -5.88 1.20 8.54
CA PHE A 73 -5.43 2.23 7.61
C PHE A 73 -6.52 3.28 7.38
N SER A 74 -6.11 4.51 7.09
CA SER A 74 -7.00 5.50 6.49
C SER A 74 -7.36 5.12 5.06
N ALA A 75 -8.46 5.67 4.54
CA ALA A 75 -9.03 5.31 3.25
C ALA A 75 -8.05 5.50 2.07
N GLU A 76 -7.23 6.55 2.13
CA GLU A 76 -6.24 6.88 1.11
C GLU A 76 -4.85 6.29 1.42
N THR A 77 -4.76 5.45 2.46
CA THR A 77 -3.50 4.81 2.91
C THR A 77 -2.42 5.81 3.34
N LYS A 78 -2.77 7.06 3.67
CA LYS A 78 -1.82 8.07 4.14
C LYS A 78 -1.47 7.94 5.62
N LYS A 79 -2.37 7.36 6.40
CA LYS A 79 -2.21 7.20 7.85
C LYS A 79 -2.49 5.76 8.27
N LEU A 80 -1.83 5.35 9.34
CA LEU A 80 -2.09 4.08 10.04
C LEU A 80 -2.42 4.40 11.50
N TYR A 81 -3.45 3.74 12.01
CA TYR A 81 -3.90 3.87 13.39
C TYR A 81 -3.73 2.58 14.14
N ALA A 82 -3.28 2.64 15.39
CA ALA A 82 -3.17 1.49 16.26
C ALA A 82 -3.70 1.81 17.65
N SER A 83 -4.51 0.89 18.22
CA SER A 83 -4.87 0.97 19.63
C SER A 83 -3.76 0.34 20.47
N ILE A 84 -3.21 1.12 21.39
CA ILE A 84 -2.04 0.74 22.20
C ILE A 84 -2.38 0.87 23.67
N ARG A 85 -1.93 -0.11 24.45
CA ARG A 85 -1.98 -0.09 25.90
C ARG A 85 -0.57 -0.07 26.46
N GLU A 86 -0.25 0.95 27.23
CA GLU A 86 0.99 1.06 27.98
C GLU A 86 0.68 1.24 29.47
N SER A 87 1.19 0.34 30.30
CA SER A 87 1.05 0.35 31.75
C SER A 87 -0.39 0.50 32.24
N ASN A 88 -0.97 1.68 32.30
CA ASN A 88 -2.36 1.94 32.68
C ASN A 88 -3.01 2.99 31.77
N VAL A 89 -2.35 3.38 30.69
CA VAL A 89 -2.86 4.36 29.74
C VAL A 89 -3.12 3.65 28.42
N ASN A 90 -4.35 3.73 27.95
CA ASN A 90 -4.70 3.31 26.61
C ASN A 90 -4.68 4.53 25.68
N SER A 91 -4.18 4.35 24.48
CA SER A 91 -4.09 5.43 23.50
C SER A 91 -4.42 4.93 22.10
N ILE A 92 -4.75 5.85 21.20
CA ILE A 92 -4.78 5.61 19.78
C ILE A 92 -3.60 6.34 19.16
N ALA A 93 -2.63 5.56 18.69
CA ALA A 93 -1.48 6.08 17.96
C ALA A 93 -1.81 6.25 16.48
N GLN A 94 -1.35 7.33 15.88
CA GLN A 94 -1.38 7.62 14.46
C GLN A 94 0.06 7.62 13.94
N PHE A 95 0.29 6.99 12.79
CA PHE A 95 1.54 7.04 12.02
C PHE A 95 1.27 7.67 10.67
N ASP A 96 2.16 8.55 10.24
CA ASP A 96 2.13 9.18 8.93
C ASP A 96 2.92 8.34 7.92
N LEU A 97 2.21 7.70 6.98
CA LEU A 97 2.81 6.79 6.01
C LEU A 97 3.50 7.52 4.85
N GLU A 98 3.27 8.82 4.71
CA GLU A 98 3.95 9.69 3.74
C GLU A 98 5.24 10.31 4.32
N ASN A 99 5.51 10.11 5.62
CA ASN A 99 6.69 10.65 6.27
C ASN A 99 7.92 9.78 5.95
N ALA A 100 9.06 10.39 5.64
CA ALA A 100 10.32 9.68 5.41
C ALA A 100 10.79 8.85 6.62
N ASN A 101 10.40 9.23 7.84
CA ASN A 101 10.61 8.48 9.07
C ASN A 101 9.25 8.10 9.68
N ILE A 102 8.61 7.07 9.14
CA ILE A 102 7.29 6.62 9.59
C ILE A 102 7.26 6.33 11.11
N PRO A 103 8.20 5.55 11.68
CA PRO A 103 8.21 5.31 13.13
C PRO A 103 8.30 6.59 13.97
N GLY A 104 9.09 7.57 13.53
CA GLY A 104 9.27 8.84 14.21
C GLY A 104 8.08 9.80 14.06
N SER A 105 7.12 9.51 13.18
CA SER A 105 5.93 10.33 12.97
C SER A 105 4.79 10.04 13.96
N ILE A 106 5.00 9.14 14.90
CA ILE A 106 3.98 8.71 15.86
C ILE A 106 3.36 9.89 16.63
N LEU A 107 2.04 9.95 16.64
CA LEU A 107 1.25 10.90 17.43
C LEU A 107 0.15 10.17 18.19
N ASN A 108 -0.08 10.53 19.43
CA ASN A 108 -1.27 10.12 20.18
C ASN A 108 -2.42 11.07 19.86
N ILE A 109 -3.46 10.57 19.20
CA ILE A 109 -4.66 11.37 18.85
C ILE A 109 -5.69 11.37 19.99
N SER A 110 -5.64 10.42 20.91
CA SER A 110 -6.50 10.34 22.08
C SER A 110 -5.91 9.43 23.14
N ASN A 111 -6.09 9.83 24.39
CA ASN A 111 -5.99 8.92 25.53
C ASN A 111 -7.37 8.34 25.81
N THR A 112 -7.47 7.02 25.89
CA THR A 112 -8.72 6.30 26.10
C THR A 112 -8.57 5.32 27.26
N THR A 113 -9.68 4.92 27.86
CA THR A 113 -9.69 3.89 28.91
C THR A 113 -9.87 2.48 28.34
N ALA A 114 -10.09 2.37 27.03
CA ALA A 114 -10.40 1.11 26.36
C ALA A 114 -9.37 0.80 25.27
N THR A 115 -9.10 -0.50 25.12
CA THR A 115 -8.35 -1.05 24.00
C THR A 115 -9.33 -1.89 23.17
N GLY A 116 -9.52 -1.55 21.90
CA GLY A 116 -10.47 -2.25 21.04
C GLY A 116 -10.01 -2.26 19.59
N ALA A 117 -10.81 -2.92 18.75
CA ALA A 117 -10.60 -2.94 17.31
C ALA A 117 -10.85 -1.57 16.68
N LEU A 118 -10.11 -1.31 15.63
CA LEU A 118 -10.32 -0.21 14.69
C LEU A 118 -10.85 -0.79 13.39
N GLN A 119 -11.80 -0.10 12.75
CA GLN A 119 -12.38 -0.52 11.49
C GLN A 119 -12.74 0.68 10.63
N LEU A 120 -12.18 0.73 9.43
CA LEU A 120 -12.56 1.70 8.41
C LEU A 120 -13.97 1.40 7.89
N GLY A 121 -14.82 2.41 7.92
CA GLY A 121 -16.18 2.35 7.40
C GLY A 121 -16.28 2.81 5.94
N PRO A 122 -17.42 2.53 5.27
CA PRO A 122 -17.66 2.97 3.90
C PRO A 122 -17.75 4.48 3.75
N ASP A 123 -17.96 5.21 4.84
CA ASP A 123 -17.96 6.68 4.92
C ASP A 123 -16.56 7.28 5.15
N LYS A 124 -15.51 6.50 4.98
CA LYS A 124 -14.08 6.84 5.17
C LYS A 124 -13.70 7.21 6.60
N LYS A 125 -14.57 7.04 7.58
CA LYS A 125 -14.28 7.21 9.00
C LYS A 125 -13.73 5.91 9.59
N ILE A 126 -12.95 6.02 10.67
CA ILE A 126 -12.52 4.85 11.42
C ILE A 126 -13.32 4.75 12.71
N TYR A 127 -13.94 3.60 12.91
CA TYR A 127 -14.72 3.28 14.09
C TYR A 127 -13.86 2.52 15.08
N PHE A 128 -14.02 2.83 16.35
CA PHE A 128 -13.26 2.23 17.44
C PHE A 128 -14.18 1.68 18.51
N THR A 129 -13.94 0.43 18.94
CA THR A 129 -14.73 -0.19 19.99
C THR A 129 -14.22 0.18 21.38
N ASN A 130 -15.15 0.55 22.24
CA ASN A 130 -14.95 0.59 23.69
C ASN A 130 -15.57 -0.68 24.28
N SER A 131 -14.74 -1.60 24.78
CA SER A 131 -15.24 -2.86 25.31
C SER A 131 -16.20 -2.66 26.48
N ALA A 132 -17.27 -3.45 26.52
CA ALA A 132 -18.33 -3.45 27.54
C ALA A 132 -19.12 -2.13 27.65
N THR A 133 -19.21 -1.34 26.58
CA THR A 133 -20.05 -0.15 26.50
C THR A 133 -21.09 -0.26 25.40
N ILE A 134 -22.11 0.58 25.47
CA ILE A 134 -23.12 0.72 24.41
C ILE A 134 -22.69 1.72 23.33
N HIS A 135 -21.40 2.11 23.29
CA HIS A 135 -20.93 3.17 22.41
C HIS A 135 -19.79 2.70 21.53
N LEU A 136 -19.71 3.31 20.33
CA LEU A 136 -18.51 3.31 19.49
C LEU A 136 -17.94 4.73 19.44
N SER A 137 -16.61 4.82 19.41
CA SER A 137 -15.88 6.05 19.14
C SER A 137 -15.56 6.15 17.66
N VAL A 138 -15.27 7.35 17.17
CA VAL A 138 -15.07 7.62 15.73
C VAL A 138 -13.88 8.56 15.54
N ILE A 139 -13.05 8.25 14.54
CA ILE A 139 -12.08 9.18 13.94
C ILE A 139 -12.76 9.72 12.67
N ASN A 140 -13.10 11.01 12.65
CA ASN A 140 -13.92 11.60 11.60
C ASN A 140 -13.16 11.90 10.30
N ASN A 141 -11.90 12.31 10.42
CA ASN A 141 -11.04 12.73 9.31
C ASN A 141 -9.71 11.95 9.36
N PRO A 142 -9.71 10.63 9.03
CA PRO A 142 -8.53 9.79 9.25
C PRO A 142 -7.30 10.15 8.40
N GLU A 143 -7.45 10.94 7.36
CA GLU A 143 -6.32 11.41 6.54
C GLU A 143 -5.58 12.58 7.21
N GLU A 144 -6.21 13.27 8.17
CA GLU A 144 -5.66 14.44 8.83
C GLU A 144 -4.71 14.07 9.98
N THR A 145 -3.80 14.99 10.30
CA THR A 145 -2.73 14.73 11.27
C THR A 145 -3.12 15.19 12.68
N GLY A 146 -2.85 14.35 13.67
CA GLY A 146 -3.00 14.67 15.09
C GLY A 146 -4.45 14.98 15.47
N SER A 147 -4.70 16.09 16.16
CA SER A 147 -6.03 16.50 16.61
C SER A 147 -7.01 16.80 15.48
N LEU A 148 -6.51 17.14 14.28
CA LEU A 148 -7.34 17.37 13.09
C LEU A 148 -8.01 16.09 12.58
N ALA A 149 -7.47 14.91 12.93
CA ALA A 149 -8.13 13.63 12.69
C ALA A 149 -9.52 13.53 13.33
N GLY A 150 -9.82 14.38 14.33
CA GLY A 150 -11.16 14.53 14.86
C GLY A 150 -11.66 13.30 15.59
N PHE A 151 -10.88 12.75 16.53
CA PHE A 151 -11.34 11.63 17.38
C PHE A 151 -12.44 12.09 18.33
N VAL A 152 -13.56 11.39 18.32
CA VAL A 152 -14.71 11.60 19.22
C VAL A 152 -15.01 10.32 19.97
N MET A 153 -14.84 10.36 21.30
CA MET A 153 -15.18 9.24 22.18
C MET A 153 -16.71 9.10 22.29
N ASN A 154 -17.21 7.85 22.27
CA ASN A 154 -18.63 7.54 22.45
C ASN A 154 -19.57 8.27 21.47
N ALA A 155 -19.10 8.45 20.23
CA ALA A 155 -19.81 9.22 19.21
C ALA A 155 -21.11 8.58 18.74
N ILE A 156 -21.20 7.24 18.81
CA ILE A 156 -22.36 6.47 18.35
C ILE A 156 -22.88 5.61 19.50
N THR A 157 -24.18 5.70 19.76
CA THR A 157 -24.86 4.84 20.70
C THR A 157 -25.48 3.66 19.96
N LEU A 158 -25.18 2.45 20.40
CA LEU A 158 -25.77 1.22 19.86
C LEU A 158 -27.23 1.12 20.32
N SER A 159 -28.12 0.76 19.42
CA SER A 159 -29.55 0.60 19.72
C SER A 159 -29.83 -0.59 20.63
N SER A 160 -28.93 -1.59 20.65
CA SER A 160 -29.02 -2.77 21.51
C SER A 160 -27.64 -3.43 21.63
N GLY A 161 -27.43 -4.18 22.72
CA GLY A 161 -26.22 -4.92 22.98
C GLY A 161 -25.06 -4.07 23.52
N LEU A 162 -23.91 -4.68 23.68
CA LEU A 162 -22.67 -4.04 24.11
C LEU A 162 -21.60 -4.22 23.05
N ALA A 163 -20.77 -3.20 22.85
CA ALA A 163 -19.54 -3.33 22.08
C ALA A 163 -18.58 -4.30 22.82
N THR A 164 -17.94 -5.15 22.05
CA THR A 164 -16.88 -6.04 22.54
C THR A 164 -15.52 -5.54 22.04
N LEU A 165 -14.46 -6.33 22.24
CA LEU A 165 -13.13 -5.97 21.77
C LEU A 165 -13.02 -5.91 20.24
N GLY A 166 -13.75 -6.77 19.52
CA GLY A 166 -13.69 -6.90 18.08
C GLY A 166 -14.77 -6.09 17.36
N LEU A 167 -14.48 -5.74 16.11
CA LEU A 167 -15.44 -5.29 15.09
C LEU A 167 -15.55 -6.37 14.01
N PRO A 168 -16.68 -6.48 13.31
CA PRO A 168 -16.81 -7.40 12.18
C PRO A 168 -15.70 -7.16 11.17
N PRO A 169 -14.99 -8.19 10.69
CA PRO A 169 -14.01 -8.00 9.65
C PRO A 169 -14.71 -7.64 8.34
N PHE A 170 -14.38 -6.49 7.77
CA PHE A 170 -14.77 -6.14 6.43
C PHE A 170 -13.58 -6.30 5.49
N ILE A 171 -13.84 -6.84 4.31
CA ILE A 171 -12.86 -6.81 3.23
C ILE A 171 -12.95 -5.41 2.64
N THR A 172 -12.00 -4.54 2.98
CA THR A 172 -11.99 -3.12 2.58
C THR A 172 -12.03 -2.95 1.06
N SER A 173 -11.43 -3.87 0.30
CA SER A 173 -11.50 -3.88 -1.16
C SER A 173 -12.92 -4.03 -1.74
N VAL A 174 -13.90 -4.47 -0.93
CA VAL A 174 -15.32 -4.49 -1.34
C VAL A 174 -15.92 -3.08 -1.32
N PHE A 175 -15.36 -2.19 -0.49
CA PHE A 175 -15.84 -0.81 -0.33
C PHE A 175 -15.01 0.20 -1.10
N TYR A 176 -13.78 -0.14 -1.49
CA TYR A 176 -12.87 0.74 -2.22
C TYR A 176 -12.59 0.15 -3.60
N PRO A 177 -12.87 0.88 -4.67
CA PRO A 177 -12.59 0.42 -6.01
C PRO A 177 -11.08 0.24 -6.17
N SER A 178 -10.61 -0.99 -6.34
CA SER A 178 -9.25 -1.26 -6.81
C SER A 178 -9.29 -1.40 -8.32
N PHE A 179 -8.19 -1.14 -9.00
CA PHE A 179 -8.11 -1.35 -10.44
C PHE A 179 -6.78 -1.99 -10.83
N GLN A 180 -6.76 -2.60 -11.99
CA GLN A 180 -5.57 -3.15 -12.61
C GLN A 180 -5.25 -2.34 -13.86
N VAL A 181 -3.95 -2.22 -14.12
CA VAL A 181 -3.43 -1.48 -15.29
C VAL A 181 -2.58 -2.43 -16.12
N ALA A 182 -2.72 -2.37 -17.42
CA ALA A 182 -1.88 -3.11 -18.36
C ALA A 182 -1.44 -2.20 -19.51
N ASN A 183 -0.38 -2.62 -20.21
CA ASN A 183 0.23 -1.89 -21.34
C ASN A 183 0.74 -0.51 -20.90
N THR A 184 1.71 -0.50 -20.01
CA THR A 184 2.30 0.73 -19.45
C THR A 184 3.57 1.19 -20.17
N CYS A 185 3.85 0.69 -21.37
CA CYS A 185 4.92 1.24 -22.21
C CYS A 185 4.44 2.49 -22.94
N PHE A 186 5.30 3.52 -23.04
CA PHE A 186 4.98 4.74 -23.75
C PHE A 186 4.68 4.46 -25.24
N GLY A 187 3.59 5.03 -25.71
CA GLY A 187 3.08 4.80 -27.06
C GLY A 187 2.03 3.68 -27.17
N ASP A 188 1.91 2.84 -26.15
CA ASP A 188 0.85 1.86 -26.08
C ASP A 188 -0.47 2.49 -25.59
N THR A 189 -1.56 1.79 -25.86
CA THR A 189 -2.85 2.10 -25.28
C THR A 189 -2.95 1.41 -23.92
N THR A 190 -2.80 2.17 -22.85
CA THR A 190 -2.95 1.69 -21.47
C THR A 190 -4.41 1.30 -21.21
N THR A 191 -4.63 0.15 -20.59
CA THR A 191 -5.96 -0.36 -20.26
C THR A 191 -6.18 -0.40 -18.77
N PHE A 192 -7.38 -0.04 -18.32
CA PHE A 192 -7.78 -0.02 -16.91
C PHE A 192 -8.96 -0.96 -16.73
N THR A 193 -8.85 -1.85 -15.73
CA THR A 193 -9.92 -2.82 -15.43
C THR A 193 -10.21 -2.84 -13.94
N MET A 194 -11.48 -2.95 -13.59
CA MET A 194 -11.92 -3.16 -12.22
C MET A 194 -12.12 -4.66 -11.96
N PRO A 195 -11.84 -5.15 -10.72
CA PRO A 195 -12.09 -6.55 -10.40
C PRO A 195 -13.60 -6.88 -10.48
N ALA A 196 -13.89 -8.11 -10.83
CA ALA A 196 -15.27 -8.60 -10.99
C ALA A 196 -16.13 -8.45 -9.73
N SER A 197 -15.52 -8.40 -8.54
CA SER A 197 -16.22 -8.15 -7.27
C SER A 197 -16.91 -6.78 -7.23
N LEU A 198 -16.39 -5.78 -7.94
CA LEU A 198 -16.97 -4.44 -8.02
C LEU A 198 -17.91 -4.29 -9.22
N THR A 199 -17.61 -4.93 -10.34
CA THR A 199 -18.50 -4.92 -11.52
C THR A 199 -19.81 -5.64 -11.26
N ASN A 200 -19.88 -6.54 -10.28
CA ASN A 200 -21.08 -7.25 -9.87
C ASN A 200 -21.90 -6.50 -8.79
N GLN A 201 -21.41 -5.37 -8.27
CA GLN A 201 -22.20 -4.51 -7.37
C GLN A 201 -22.96 -3.46 -8.17
N ALA A 202 -24.18 -3.15 -7.72
CA ALA A 202 -24.96 -2.07 -8.31
C ALA A 202 -24.31 -0.71 -7.93
N TYR A 203 -23.55 -0.13 -8.85
CA TYR A 203 -23.09 1.25 -8.76
C TYR A 203 -23.92 2.15 -9.68
N THR A 204 -24.07 3.42 -9.31
CA THR A 204 -24.85 4.41 -10.07
C THR A 204 -23.99 5.19 -11.06
N SER A 205 -22.70 5.36 -10.77
CA SER A 205 -21.75 6.00 -11.68
C SER A 205 -20.32 5.56 -11.42
N ILE A 206 -19.48 5.70 -12.45
CA ILE A 206 -18.04 5.51 -12.42
C ILE A 206 -17.39 6.69 -13.15
N GLU A 207 -16.26 7.18 -12.62
CA GLU A 207 -15.47 8.23 -13.22
C GLU A 207 -14.00 7.96 -13.02
N TRP A 208 -13.23 8.02 -14.10
CA TRP A 208 -11.77 7.86 -14.12
C TRP A 208 -11.09 9.18 -14.39
N ASN A 209 -10.03 9.48 -13.63
CA ASN A 209 -9.09 10.54 -13.89
C ASN A 209 -7.71 9.91 -14.10
N PHE A 210 -7.09 10.15 -15.24
CA PHE A 210 -5.82 9.53 -15.64
C PHE A 210 -4.58 10.24 -15.10
N GLY A 211 -4.76 11.37 -14.40
CA GLY A 211 -3.66 12.08 -13.72
C GLY A 211 -2.80 12.98 -14.63
N ASP A 212 -3.15 13.13 -15.90
CA ASP A 212 -2.43 13.92 -16.91
C ASP A 212 -3.20 15.15 -17.41
N ALA A 213 -4.24 15.57 -16.67
CA ALA A 213 -5.17 16.65 -17.01
C ALA A 213 -6.00 16.39 -18.28
N SER A 214 -6.01 15.18 -18.83
CA SER A 214 -6.95 14.79 -19.89
C SER A 214 -8.39 14.72 -19.37
N PRO A 215 -9.41 14.72 -20.26
CA PRO A 215 -10.79 14.55 -19.85
C PRO A 215 -11.02 13.23 -19.10
N VAL A 216 -11.87 13.26 -18.09
CA VAL A 216 -12.31 12.08 -17.34
C VAL A 216 -13.07 11.09 -18.23
N SER A 217 -13.07 9.81 -17.84
CA SER A 217 -13.81 8.75 -18.52
C SER A 217 -14.85 8.11 -17.61
N ASN A 218 -16.05 7.85 -18.12
CA ASN A 218 -17.10 7.13 -17.42
C ASN A 218 -17.26 5.67 -17.89
N ALA A 219 -16.33 5.16 -18.67
CA ALA A 219 -16.35 3.77 -19.13
C ALA A 219 -16.00 2.81 -17.97
N VAL A 220 -16.61 1.61 -17.99
CA VAL A 220 -16.33 0.56 -16.96
C VAL A 220 -14.90 0.04 -17.07
N ALA A 221 -14.37 -0.04 -18.27
CA ALA A 221 -13.00 -0.46 -18.59
C ALA A 221 -12.42 0.51 -19.63
N PRO A 222 -11.94 1.69 -19.20
CA PRO A 222 -11.42 2.68 -20.14
C PRO A 222 -10.04 2.29 -20.66
N THR A 223 -9.70 2.90 -21.77
CA THR A 223 -8.34 2.93 -22.30
C THR A 223 -7.85 4.36 -22.38
N HIS A 224 -6.53 4.57 -22.24
CA HIS A 224 -5.92 5.88 -22.31
C HIS A 224 -4.54 5.81 -22.95
N VAL A 225 -4.14 6.87 -23.64
CA VAL A 225 -2.81 7.02 -24.24
C VAL A 225 -2.15 8.25 -23.62
N TYR A 226 -1.04 8.03 -22.93
CA TYR A 226 -0.28 9.09 -22.29
C TYR A 226 0.64 9.79 -23.30
N ALA A 227 0.76 11.11 -23.16
CA ALA A 227 1.55 11.94 -24.08
C ALA A 227 3.06 11.89 -23.79
N ALA A 228 3.48 11.38 -22.62
CA ALA A 228 4.88 11.25 -22.21
C ALA A 228 5.06 10.07 -21.24
N PRO A 229 6.29 9.50 -21.12
CA PRO A 229 6.64 8.65 -20.01
C PRO A 229 6.61 9.43 -18.68
N GLY A 230 6.40 8.74 -17.55
CA GLY A 230 6.39 9.35 -16.22
C GLY A 230 5.39 8.72 -15.29
N ASP A 231 5.28 9.29 -14.10
CA ASP A 231 4.38 8.85 -13.04
C ASP A 231 3.08 9.66 -13.07
N TYR A 232 1.95 8.95 -13.06
CA TYR A 232 0.61 9.54 -13.17
C TYR A 232 -0.27 9.09 -11.99
N PRO A 233 -0.84 10.02 -11.20
CA PRO A 233 -1.76 9.71 -10.12
C PRO A 233 -3.16 9.42 -10.70
N VAL A 234 -3.39 8.17 -11.06
CA VAL A 234 -4.68 7.74 -11.61
C VAL A 234 -5.67 7.51 -10.49
N SER A 235 -6.90 7.98 -10.65
CA SER A 235 -7.98 7.71 -9.71
C SER A 235 -9.25 7.22 -10.40
N VAL A 236 -9.99 6.37 -9.68
CA VAL A 236 -11.33 5.95 -10.05
C VAL A 236 -12.30 6.26 -8.92
N THR A 237 -13.39 6.94 -9.24
CA THR A 237 -14.49 7.23 -8.31
C THR A 237 -15.71 6.43 -8.73
N VAL A 238 -16.27 5.67 -7.79
CA VAL A 238 -17.49 4.87 -7.99
C VAL A 238 -18.54 5.32 -6.98
N VAL A 239 -19.78 5.52 -7.43
CA VAL A 239 -20.91 5.84 -6.53
C VAL A 239 -21.72 4.57 -6.26
N ILE A 240 -21.71 4.14 -4.99
CA ILE A 240 -22.41 2.93 -4.52
C ILE A 240 -23.43 3.38 -3.45
N ASN A 241 -24.71 3.07 -3.64
CA ASN A 241 -25.78 3.46 -2.70
C ASN A 241 -25.78 4.96 -2.34
N GLY A 242 -25.45 5.82 -3.32
CA GLY A 242 -25.39 7.26 -3.13
C GLY A 242 -24.11 7.80 -2.49
N ASN A 243 -23.16 6.92 -2.09
CA ASN A 243 -21.88 7.32 -1.54
C ASN A 243 -20.78 7.21 -2.60
N ALA A 244 -20.03 8.29 -2.80
CA ALA A 244 -18.88 8.30 -3.68
C ALA A 244 -17.67 7.70 -2.95
N VAL A 245 -17.03 6.72 -3.58
CA VAL A 245 -15.80 6.09 -3.09
C VAL A 245 -14.74 6.22 -4.16
N THR A 246 -13.59 6.79 -3.81
CA THR A 246 -12.47 7.03 -4.72
C THR A 246 -11.27 6.19 -4.29
N ASN A 247 -10.61 5.55 -5.24
CA ASN A 247 -9.27 5.02 -5.07
C ASN A 247 -8.30 5.73 -6.02
N SER A 248 -7.07 5.95 -5.56
CA SER A 248 -6.00 6.55 -6.35
C SER A 248 -4.73 5.73 -6.22
N GLU A 249 -4.09 5.46 -7.35
CA GLU A 249 -2.80 4.77 -7.42
C GLU A 249 -1.90 5.52 -8.40
N THR A 250 -0.62 5.67 -8.05
CA THR A 250 0.37 6.17 -9.01
C THR A 250 0.80 5.04 -9.93
N ILE A 251 0.64 5.22 -11.23
CA ILE A 251 1.13 4.31 -12.25
C ILE A 251 2.33 4.93 -12.96
N THR A 252 3.27 4.08 -13.38
CA THR A 252 4.43 4.52 -14.17
C THR A 252 4.25 4.12 -15.62
N ILE A 253 4.32 5.07 -16.52
CA ILE A 253 4.43 4.84 -17.97
C ILE A 253 5.91 4.84 -18.32
N TYR A 254 6.39 3.68 -18.74
CA TYR A 254 7.80 3.42 -18.99
C TYR A 254 8.22 3.88 -20.39
N GLU A 255 9.42 4.43 -20.49
CA GLU A 255 10.05 4.70 -21.79
C GLU A 255 10.24 3.37 -22.56
N VAL A 256 10.10 3.42 -23.88
CA VAL A 256 10.40 2.30 -24.75
C VAL A 256 11.88 2.35 -25.14
N PRO A 257 12.64 1.26 -24.94
CA PRO A 257 14.04 1.24 -25.32
C PRO A 257 14.21 1.32 -26.85
N VAL A 258 15.15 2.14 -27.29
CA VAL A 258 15.53 2.29 -28.70
C VAL A 258 16.98 1.85 -28.87
N ALA A 259 17.19 0.76 -29.61
CA ALA A 259 18.53 0.33 -29.95
C ALA A 259 19.05 1.13 -31.17
N ASN A 260 20.07 1.96 -30.95
CA ASN A 260 20.71 2.65 -32.05
C ASN A 260 21.60 1.69 -32.84
N PRO A 261 21.59 1.72 -34.18
CA PRO A 261 22.44 0.83 -34.98
C PRO A 261 23.91 1.20 -34.78
N VAL A 262 24.73 0.20 -34.60
CA VAL A 262 26.20 0.33 -34.51
C VAL A 262 26.88 -0.36 -35.67
N GLY A 263 28.04 0.14 -36.06
CA GLY A 263 28.87 -0.46 -37.11
C GLY A 263 29.48 -1.81 -36.64
N ASN A 264 29.83 -2.63 -37.60
CA ASN A 264 30.54 -3.86 -37.34
C ASN A 264 31.90 -3.56 -36.68
N LEU A 265 32.23 -4.31 -35.63
CA LEU A 265 33.57 -4.28 -35.05
C LEU A 265 34.53 -4.99 -35.98
N GLN A 266 35.60 -4.30 -36.34
CA GLN A 266 36.71 -4.88 -37.12
C GLN A 266 37.95 -4.96 -36.21
N LEU A 267 38.48 -6.13 -36.04
CA LEU A 267 39.64 -6.39 -35.23
C LEU A 267 40.71 -7.13 -36.05
N CYS A 268 41.94 -6.77 -35.81
CA CYS A 268 43.08 -7.47 -36.44
C CYS A 268 43.58 -8.51 -35.42
N ASP A 269 43.81 -9.71 -35.90
CA ASP A 269 44.55 -10.73 -35.21
C ASP A 269 46.06 -10.36 -35.31
N SER A 270 46.64 -9.87 -34.20
CA SER A 270 47.99 -9.28 -34.20
C SER A 270 49.11 -10.31 -34.07
N ASP A 271 48.78 -11.52 -33.58
CA ASP A 271 49.73 -12.63 -33.37
C ASP A 271 49.54 -13.79 -34.35
N SER A 272 48.49 -13.67 -35.20
CA SER A 272 48.17 -14.64 -36.27
C SER A 272 47.87 -16.04 -35.75
N ASP A 273 47.31 -16.17 -34.54
CA ASP A 273 46.89 -17.44 -33.96
C ASP A 273 45.45 -17.84 -34.36
N GLY A 274 44.77 -16.99 -35.07
CA GLY A 274 43.38 -17.17 -35.53
C GLY A 274 42.32 -16.82 -34.48
N LEU A 275 42.71 -16.22 -33.34
CA LEU A 275 41.81 -15.83 -32.26
C LEU A 275 41.99 -14.36 -31.91
N THR A 276 40.91 -13.68 -31.64
CA THR A 276 40.93 -12.29 -31.17
C THR A 276 39.83 -12.06 -30.12
N GLN A 277 40.22 -11.45 -29.01
CA GLN A 277 39.24 -11.09 -27.95
C GLN A 277 38.49 -9.80 -28.31
N ILE A 278 37.21 -9.86 -28.18
CA ILE A 278 36.30 -8.74 -28.43
C ILE A 278 35.64 -8.32 -27.12
N ASN A 279 35.72 -7.03 -26.77
CA ASN A 279 34.92 -6.46 -25.72
C ASN A 279 33.68 -5.79 -26.33
N LEU A 280 32.54 -6.47 -26.35
CA LEU A 280 31.28 -5.96 -26.91
C LEU A 280 30.71 -4.79 -26.11
N GLN A 281 31.03 -4.66 -24.82
CA GLN A 281 30.57 -3.56 -23.96
C GLN A 281 31.02 -2.18 -24.44
N GLN A 282 32.06 -2.11 -25.28
CA GLN A 282 32.48 -0.84 -25.91
C GLN A 282 31.38 -0.22 -26.78
N GLN A 283 30.43 -1.03 -27.25
CA GLN A 283 29.30 -0.54 -28.05
C GLN A 283 28.09 -0.10 -27.23
N THR A 284 28.05 -0.38 -25.93
CA THR A 284 26.89 -0.08 -25.06
C THR A 284 26.47 1.37 -25.16
N GLY A 285 27.41 2.32 -25.07
CA GLY A 285 27.11 3.74 -25.14
C GLY A 285 26.53 4.16 -26.50
N SER A 286 27.06 3.58 -27.61
CA SER A 286 26.54 3.86 -28.94
C SER A 286 25.15 3.27 -29.18
N ILE A 287 24.88 2.08 -28.62
CA ILE A 287 23.56 1.43 -28.69
C ILE A 287 22.52 2.20 -27.90
N LEU A 288 22.87 2.63 -26.69
CA LEU A 288 21.97 3.42 -25.83
C LEU A 288 21.74 4.85 -26.37
N GLY A 289 22.74 5.44 -27.02
CA GLY A 289 22.67 6.84 -27.45
C GLY A 289 22.46 7.79 -26.28
N THR A 290 21.32 8.49 -26.21
CA THR A 290 20.98 9.42 -25.13
C THR A 290 20.20 8.75 -23.98
N GLN A 291 19.89 7.45 -24.08
CA GLN A 291 19.14 6.71 -23.05
C GLN A 291 20.00 6.44 -21.83
N SER A 292 19.38 6.46 -20.65
CA SER A 292 20.08 6.26 -19.38
C SER A 292 20.54 4.81 -19.19
N PRO A 293 21.83 4.55 -18.92
CA PRO A 293 22.35 3.22 -18.66
C PRO A 293 21.91 2.67 -17.28
N THR A 294 21.29 3.50 -16.44
CA THR A 294 20.69 3.04 -15.17
C THR A 294 19.24 2.55 -15.34
N VAL A 295 18.62 2.85 -16.47
CA VAL A 295 17.24 2.46 -16.79
C VAL A 295 17.20 1.32 -17.81
N PHE A 296 18.14 1.33 -18.77
CA PHE A 296 18.18 0.36 -19.86
C PHE A 296 19.48 -0.45 -19.82
N GLU A 297 19.35 -1.75 -19.95
CA GLU A 297 20.46 -2.69 -20.06
C GLU A 297 20.62 -3.17 -21.50
N VAL A 298 21.86 -3.36 -21.95
CA VAL A 298 22.20 -3.89 -23.27
C VAL A 298 22.79 -5.27 -23.10
N PRO A 299 21.99 -6.34 -23.25
CA PRO A 299 22.52 -7.72 -23.24
C PRO A 299 23.24 -8.02 -24.56
N TYR A 300 24.31 -8.81 -24.48
CA TYR A 300 25.07 -9.31 -25.63
C TYR A 300 24.97 -10.83 -25.72
N PHE A 301 24.76 -11.31 -26.92
CA PHE A 301 24.56 -12.72 -27.21
C PHE A 301 25.61 -13.20 -28.21
N LEU A 302 25.99 -14.47 -28.16
CA LEU A 302 26.91 -15.07 -29.12
C LEU A 302 26.23 -15.39 -30.44
N SER A 303 24.94 -15.61 -30.39
CA SER A 303 24.11 -15.88 -31.57
C SER A 303 22.68 -15.38 -31.38
N PRO A 304 21.88 -15.23 -32.46
CA PRO A 304 20.46 -14.92 -32.36
C PRO A 304 19.61 -15.97 -31.65
N ALA A 305 20.17 -17.12 -31.34
CA ALA A 305 19.49 -18.25 -30.70
C ALA A 305 19.74 -18.31 -29.18
N ASP A 306 20.67 -17.52 -28.67
CA ASP A 306 20.97 -17.38 -27.24
C ASP A 306 20.04 -16.37 -26.56
#